data_13674f60a2a9011e23ae7842efe6a487
#
_entry.id   13674f60a2a9011e23ae7842efe6a487
#
_cell.length_a   1.000
_cell.length_b   1.000
_cell.length_c   1.000
_cell.angle_alpha   90.00
_cell.angle_beta   90.00
_cell.angle_gamma   90.00
#
_symmetry.space_group_name_H-M   'P 1'
#
loop_
_entity.id
_entity.type
_entity.pdbx_description
1 polymer ?
#
loop_
_entity_poly.entity_id
_entity_poly.type
_entity_poly.pdbx_seq_one_letter_code
_entity_poly.pdbx_strand_id
1 'polypeptide(L)'
;MTTEKKSYALPIAMMFALFFMIAFVTGLPSPMGVIVAKQFGATNFQSQLGFFANFIAYAFMGIPAGIMLKRVGYKKTALSAITVGFIGVGIQFLSGEVQSFTVYLIGAFVSGFSMCMLNTVVNPMLNTLGGGGNKGNQLIQFGGSINSIAATITPMLVGYLMGAEAGRTIEKANPALFLAMGIFALAFIVLAFVKIPEPHIVPKAQIKEKDPHGPMSFRHFILGTIAIFVYVGVEIGIPSTANLLMTQPLTNGGLAMDAAIAGSVVGTYWLLMLVGRLLGAVVGAKVSSRLMMGVVSSLAIVFLVIAIFCPLDLTVSMPAMQSEGGFSFALVQVPLSVMFFVLCGLCTSVMWGSIFNLAVEGLGKYTAAASGLFMVMVCGGGILPLIQGFVADKTDYISSYWVIVVAVAYMLFYALIGSKNVNKNIVTD
;
A
#
# COMPACT_ATOMS: atom_id res chain seq x y z
N MET A 1 31.25 -23.72 -26.50
CA MET A 1 30.86 -22.42 -25.97
C MET A 1 29.95 -22.64 -24.76
N THR A 2 30.54 -22.56 -23.58
CA THR A 2 29.79 -22.63 -22.33
C THR A 2 29.01 -21.35 -22.19
N THR A 3 27.69 -21.41 -22.38
CA THR A 3 26.77 -20.33 -22.04
C THR A 3 26.84 -20.13 -20.52
N GLU A 4 27.59 -19.10 -20.06
CA GLU A 4 27.51 -18.62 -18.69
C GLU A 4 26.03 -18.34 -18.39
N LYS A 5 25.44 -19.15 -17.50
CA LYS A 5 24.11 -18.87 -16.95
C LYS A 5 24.21 -17.53 -16.22
N LYS A 6 23.75 -16.44 -16.85
CA LYS A 6 23.66 -15.13 -16.20
C LYS A 6 22.84 -15.30 -14.92
N SER A 7 23.49 -15.18 -13.77
CA SER A 7 22.81 -15.19 -12.49
C SER A 7 22.05 -13.89 -12.31
N TYR A 8 20.74 -13.94 -12.21
CA TYR A 8 19.87 -12.78 -11.91
C TYR A 8 19.62 -12.61 -10.41
N ALA A 9 20.33 -13.35 -9.55
CA ALA A 9 20.11 -13.31 -8.10
C ALA A 9 20.24 -11.89 -7.52
N LEU A 10 21.30 -11.16 -7.91
CA LEU A 10 21.52 -9.80 -7.41
C LEU A 10 20.48 -8.79 -7.90
N PRO A 11 20.09 -8.72 -9.19
CA PRO A 11 18.95 -7.93 -9.63
C PRO A 11 17.64 -8.26 -8.91
N ILE A 12 17.34 -9.54 -8.68
CA ILE A 12 16.14 -9.98 -7.96
C ILE A 12 16.18 -9.50 -6.50
N ALA A 13 17.31 -9.71 -5.81
CA ALA A 13 17.50 -9.24 -4.44
C ALA A 13 17.33 -7.72 -4.33
N MET A 14 17.84 -6.98 -5.33
CA MET A 14 17.66 -5.52 -5.40
C MET A 14 16.19 -5.12 -5.55
N MET A 15 15.43 -5.81 -6.40
CA MET A 15 13.98 -5.55 -6.54
C MET A 15 13.24 -5.84 -5.24
N PHE A 16 13.62 -6.87 -4.49
CA PHE A 16 13.05 -7.17 -3.18
C PHE A 16 13.39 -6.07 -2.15
N ALA A 17 14.61 -5.55 -2.15
CA ALA A 17 14.98 -4.42 -1.31
C ALA A 17 14.15 -3.16 -1.64
N LEU A 18 13.89 -2.91 -2.93
CA LEU A 18 13.01 -1.81 -3.35
C LEU A 18 11.55 -2.04 -2.89
N PHE A 19 11.03 -3.26 -2.92
CA PHE A 19 9.70 -3.58 -2.37
C PHE A 19 9.63 -3.32 -0.86
N PHE A 20 10.67 -3.68 -0.11
CA PHE A 20 10.78 -3.35 1.31
C PHE A 20 10.73 -1.82 1.53
N MET A 21 11.53 -1.08 0.78
CA MET A 21 11.61 0.37 0.88
C MET A 21 10.27 1.05 0.54
N ILE A 22 9.58 0.60 -0.51
CA ILE A 22 8.26 1.12 -0.87
C ILE A 22 7.30 1.01 0.33
N ALA A 23 7.20 -0.18 0.94
CA ALA A 23 6.28 -0.39 2.06
C ALA A 23 6.70 0.37 3.31
N PHE A 24 8.00 0.48 3.59
CA PHE A 24 8.51 1.24 4.71
C PHE A 24 8.07 2.71 4.61
N VAL A 25 8.32 3.34 3.46
CA VAL A 25 7.99 4.76 3.25
C VAL A 25 6.48 5.00 3.15
N THR A 26 5.75 4.10 2.49
CA THR A 26 4.28 4.17 2.41
C THR A 26 3.61 3.98 3.79
N GLY A 27 4.28 3.30 4.72
CA GLY A 27 3.80 3.11 6.08
C GLY A 27 4.01 4.31 7.01
N LEU A 28 4.91 5.25 6.70
CA LEU A 28 5.21 6.41 7.54
C LEU A 28 3.99 7.32 7.83
N PRO A 29 3.07 7.59 6.89
CA PRO A 29 1.91 8.45 7.15
C PRO A 29 1.02 7.97 8.30
N SER A 30 0.95 6.67 8.61
CA SER A 30 0.13 6.15 9.71
C SER A 30 0.58 6.70 11.09
N PRO A 31 1.83 6.47 11.55
CA PRO A 31 2.29 7.05 12.81
C PRO A 31 2.44 8.58 12.74
N MET A 32 2.77 9.15 11.58
CA MET A 32 2.85 10.60 11.41
C MET A 32 1.49 11.28 11.55
N GLY A 33 0.39 10.65 11.12
CA GLY A 33 -0.97 11.15 11.34
C GLY A 33 -1.30 11.32 12.82
N VAL A 34 -0.81 10.43 13.69
CA VAL A 34 -0.97 10.54 15.15
C VAL A 34 -0.22 11.76 15.70
N ILE A 35 1.01 12.00 15.24
CA ILE A 35 1.80 13.18 15.63
C ILE A 35 1.09 14.47 15.21
N VAL A 36 0.67 14.53 13.95
CA VAL A 36 -0.01 15.69 13.37
C VAL A 36 -1.28 16.01 14.14
N ALA A 37 -2.09 14.99 14.49
CA ALA A 37 -3.29 15.18 15.28
C ALA A 37 -2.99 15.83 16.64
N LYS A 38 -1.92 15.39 17.32
CA LYS A 38 -1.54 15.91 18.63
C LYS A 38 -0.86 17.28 18.58
N GLN A 39 0.12 17.45 17.70
CA GLN A 39 0.95 18.66 17.66
C GLN A 39 0.19 19.87 17.12
N PHE A 40 -0.66 19.68 16.10
CA PHE A 40 -1.38 20.75 15.39
C PHE A 40 -2.87 20.81 15.74
N GLY A 41 -3.37 19.94 16.65
CA GLY A 41 -4.79 19.84 16.94
C GLY A 41 -5.61 19.49 15.70
N ALA A 42 -5.05 18.65 14.82
CA ALA A 42 -5.64 18.32 13.54
C ALA A 42 -6.88 17.43 13.71
N THR A 43 -7.89 17.64 12.88
CA THR A 43 -9.07 16.77 12.80
C THR A 43 -8.70 15.37 12.25
N ASN A 44 -9.61 14.40 12.35
CA ASN A 44 -9.39 13.07 11.77
C ASN A 44 -9.20 13.15 10.24
N PHE A 45 -9.95 14.03 9.58
CA PHE A 45 -9.76 14.35 8.16
C PHE A 45 -8.34 14.84 7.89
N GLN A 46 -7.86 15.82 8.66
CA GLN A 46 -6.53 16.39 8.50
C GLN A 46 -5.41 15.37 8.79
N SER A 47 -5.62 14.47 9.75
CA SER A 47 -4.68 13.40 10.09
C SER A 47 -4.47 12.41 8.93
N GLN A 48 -5.46 12.24 8.05
CA GLN A 48 -5.37 11.38 6.86
C GLN A 48 -4.73 12.09 5.64
N LEU A 49 -4.49 13.41 5.71
CA LEU A 49 -3.91 14.15 4.58
C LEU A 49 -2.50 13.67 4.21
N GLY A 50 -1.75 13.07 5.14
CA GLY A 50 -0.46 12.44 4.84
C GLY A 50 -0.59 11.29 3.84
N PHE A 51 -1.57 10.41 4.04
CA PHE A 51 -1.90 9.35 3.08
C PHE A 51 -2.42 9.94 1.77
N PHE A 52 -3.34 10.90 1.86
CA PHE A 52 -3.86 11.57 0.67
C PHE A 52 -2.72 12.15 -0.18
N ALA A 53 -1.81 12.92 0.41
CA ALA A 53 -0.68 13.53 -0.28
C ALA A 53 0.20 12.47 -0.95
N ASN A 54 0.51 11.37 -0.25
CA ASN A 54 1.35 10.30 -0.79
C ASN A 54 0.68 9.55 -1.94
N PHE A 55 -0.59 9.16 -1.78
CA PHE A 55 -1.29 8.35 -2.79
C PHE A 55 -1.86 9.15 -3.96
N ILE A 56 -2.26 10.41 -3.77
CA ILE A 56 -2.71 11.23 -4.89
C ILE A 56 -1.58 11.48 -5.92
N ALA A 57 -0.33 11.43 -5.48
CA ALA A 57 0.83 11.50 -6.35
C ALA A 57 0.83 10.41 -7.44
N TYR A 58 0.25 9.24 -7.18
CA TYR A 58 0.11 8.18 -8.18
C TYR A 58 -0.77 8.58 -9.36
N ALA A 59 -1.81 9.39 -9.11
CA ALA A 59 -2.67 9.91 -10.18
C ALA A 59 -1.90 10.78 -11.17
N PHE A 60 -0.92 11.52 -10.70
CA PHE A 60 -0.09 12.40 -11.54
C PHE A 60 1.11 11.67 -12.14
N MET A 61 1.74 10.76 -11.39
CA MET A 61 3.01 10.15 -11.78
C MET A 61 2.87 8.81 -12.51
N GLY A 62 1.73 8.13 -12.45
CA GLY A 62 1.55 6.79 -13.04
C GLY A 62 1.85 6.75 -14.54
N ILE A 63 1.27 7.65 -15.32
CA ILE A 63 1.54 7.75 -16.76
C ILE A 63 2.96 8.25 -17.06
N PRO A 64 3.46 9.37 -16.47
CA PRO A 64 4.84 9.81 -16.65
C PRO A 64 5.88 8.76 -16.29
N ALA A 65 5.71 8.01 -15.19
CA ALA A 65 6.60 6.93 -14.79
C ALA A 65 6.68 5.82 -15.85
N GLY A 66 5.54 5.40 -16.41
CA GLY A 66 5.48 4.43 -17.50
C GLY A 66 6.17 4.91 -18.78
N ILE A 67 6.02 6.19 -19.13
CA ILE A 67 6.72 6.81 -20.26
C ILE A 67 8.23 6.85 -19.98
N MET A 68 8.63 7.25 -18.78
CA MET A 68 10.04 7.29 -18.38
C MET A 68 10.66 5.90 -18.45
N LEU A 69 9.98 4.87 -17.92
CA LEU A 69 10.44 3.48 -17.99
C LEU A 69 10.75 3.03 -19.43
N LYS A 70 9.85 3.35 -20.37
CA LYS A 70 10.03 3.01 -21.80
C LYS A 70 11.15 3.79 -22.48
N ARG A 71 11.41 5.05 -22.07
CA ARG A 71 12.39 5.93 -22.73
C ARG A 71 13.81 5.78 -22.20
N VAL A 72 13.96 5.67 -20.86
CA VAL A 72 15.28 5.69 -20.21
C VAL A 72 15.64 4.37 -19.54
N GLY A 73 14.72 3.42 -19.48
CA GLY A 73 14.90 2.07 -18.94
C GLY A 73 14.70 1.96 -17.43
N TYR A 74 14.81 0.73 -16.95
CA TYR A 74 14.50 0.36 -15.56
C TYR A 74 15.47 0.97 -14.55
N LYS A 75 16.78 0.84 -14.80
CA LYS A 75 17.82 1.31 -13.87
C LYS A 75 17.74 2.81 -13.65
N LYS A 76 17.68 3.60 -14.73
CA LYS A 76 17.62 5.06 -14.63
C LYS A 76 16.32 5.54 -13.97
N THR A 77 15.19 4.90 -14.28
CA THR A 77 13.90 5.21 -13.64
C THR A 77 13.95 4.92 -12.14
N ALA A 78 14.52 3.78 -11.73
CA ALA A 78 14.66 3.43 -10.31
C ALA A 78 15.60 4.39 -9.56
N LEU A 79 16.76 4.74 -10.14
CA LEU A 79 17.69 5.72 -9.53
C LEU A 79 17.03 7.10 -9.37
N SER A 80 16.30 7.57 -10.38
CA SER A 80 15.53 8.83 -10.29
C SER A 80 14.46 8.75 -9.21
N ALA A 81 13.76 7.61 -9.12
CA ALA A 81 12.74 7.38 -8.11
C ALA A 81 13.33 7.44 -6.68
N ILE A 82 14.47 6.76 -6.45
CA ILE A 82 15.18 6.76 -5.17
C ILE A 82 15.60 8.18 -4.79
N THR A 83 16.13 8.96 -5.74
CA THR A 83 16.52 10.35 -5.52
C THR A 83 15.32 11.21 -5.12
N VAL A 84 14.19 11.09 -5.84
CA VAL A 84 12.94 11.80 -5.51
C VAL A 84 12.43 11.41 -4.13
N GLY A 85 12.51 10.12 -3.77
CA GLY A 85 12.09 9.64 -2.46
C GLY A 85 12.96 10.18 -1.32
N PHE A 86 14.27 10.20 -1.51
CA PHE A 86 15.21 10.81 -0.56
C PHE A 86 14.88 12.28 -0.31
N ILE A 87 14.63 13.05 -1.38
CA ILE A 87 14.23 14.47 -1.29
C ILE A 87 12.89 14.59 -0.56
N GLY A 88 11.89 13.76 -0.89
CA GLY A 88 10.58 13.79 -0.27
C GLY A 88 10.64 13.55 1.24
N VAL A 89 11.40 12.54 1.69
CA VAL A 89 11.60 12.29 3.13
C VAL A 89 12.43 13.41 3.77
N GLY A 90 13.41 13.98 3.07
CA GLY A 90 14.16 15.15 3.53
C GLY A 90 13.26 16.38 3.76
N ILE A 91 12.27 16.61 2.90
CA ILE A 91 11.27 17.67 3.10
C ILE A 91 10.38 17.35 4.32
N GLN A 92 10.00 16.08 4.53
CA GLN A 92 9.27 15.69 5.74
C GLN A 92 10.11 15.95 7.01
N PHE A 93 11.42 15.68 6.99
CA PHE A 93 12.31 16.03 8.08
C PHE A 93 12.34 17.55 8.32
N LEU A 94 12.53 18.35 7.28
CA LEU A 94 12.52 19.82 7.40
C LEU A 94 11.19 20.35 7.96
N SER A 95 10.08 19.64 7.78
CA SER A 95 8.79 20.06 8.34
C SER A 95 8.78 20.10 9.87
N GLY A 96 9.60 19.25 10.52
CA GLY A 96 9.81 19.26 11.96
C GLY A 96 10.57 20.51 12.41
N GLU A 97 11.63 20.89 11.70
CA GLU A 97 12.43 22.07 12.00
C GLU A 97 11.64 23.37 11.83
N VAL A 98 10.84 23.49 10.77
CA VAL A 98 10.02 24.68 10.49
C VAL A 98 8.63 24.62 11.14
N GLN A 99 8.30 23.58 11.87
CA GLN A 99 7.02 23.35 12.55
C GLN A 99 5.81 23.56 11.62
N SER A 100 5.88 23.02 10.38
CA SER A 100 4.87 23.26 9.35
C SER A 100 4.24 21.98 8.83
N PHE A 101 2.93 21.83 9.07
CA PHE A 101 2.14 20.74 8.51
C PHE A 101 2.09 20.76 6.97
N THR A 102 2.03 21.94 6.36
CA THR A 102 2.03 22.06 4.90
C THR A 102 3.33 21.53 4.29
N VAL A 103 4.48 21.81 4.91
CA VAL A 103 5.78 21.29 4.45
C VAL A 103 5.81 19.76 4.55
N TYR A 104 5.25 19.20 5.62
CA TYR A 104 5.08 17.74 5.75
C TYR A 104 4.27 17.15 4.59
N LEU A 105 3.13 17.76 4.24
CA LEU A 105 2.29 17.29 3.13
C LEU A 105 3.01 17.35 1.78
N ILE A 106 3.79 18.41 1.53
CA ILE A 106 4.62 18.51 0.33
C ILE A 106 5.64 17.38 0.28
N GLY A 107 6.31 17.10 1.39
CA GLY A 107 7.25 15.98 1.50
C GLY A 107 6.59 14.62 1.24
N ALA A 108 5.41 14.40 1.79
CA ALA A 108 4.61 13.19 1.58
C ALA A 108 4.21 13.03 0.10
N PHE A 109 3.81 14.11 -0.56
CA PHE A 109 3.45 14.12 -1.98
C PHE A 109 4.66 13.79 -2.88
N VAL A 110 5.82 14.41 -2.60
CA VAL A 110 7.07 14.11 -3.33
C VAL A 110 7.52 12.66 -3.11
N SER A 111 7.40 12.14 -1.88
CA SER A 111 7.65 10.71 -1.60
C SER A 111 6.71 9.81 -2.39
N GLY A 112 5.44 10.20 -2.57
CA GLY A 112 4.46 9.48 -3.37
C GLY A 112 4.87 9.32 -4.83
N PHE A 113 5.48 10.32 -5.45
CA PHE A 113 6.06 10.20 -6.80
C PHE A 113 7.12 9.10 -6.87
N SER A 114 8.02 9.07 -5.89
CA SER A 114 9.03 8.02 -5.79
C SER A 114 8.40 6.64 -5.70
N MET A 115 7.40 6.46 -4.83
CA MET A 115 6.73 5.17 -4.63
C MET A 115 6.02 4.70 -5.90
N CYS A 116 5.36 5.60 -6.62
CA CYS A 116 4.73 5.32 -7.91
C CYS A 116 5.77 4.86 -8.95
N MET A 117 6.87 5.59 -9.09
CA MET A 117 7.95 5.26 -10.03
C MET A 117 8.59 3.90 -9.69
N LEU A 118 8.84 3.62 -8.41
CA LEU A 118 9.42 2.34 -7.97
C LEU A 118 8.47 1.17 -8.25
N ASN A 119 7.18 1.31 -7.94
CA ASN A 119 6.18 0.29 -8.26
C ASN A 119 6.09 0.01 -9.76
N THR A 120 6.24 1.04 -10.59
CA THR A 120 6.28 0.92 -12.07
C THR A 120 7.52 0.13 -12.54
N VAL A 121 8.63 0.16 -11.79
CA VAL A 121 9.87 -0.55 -12.10
C VAL A 121 9.86 -1.99 -11.58
N VAL A 122 9.54 -2.18 -10.28
CA VAL A 122 9.83 -3.46 -9.60
C VAL A 122 8.93 -4.60 -10.07
N ASN A 123 7.64 -4.33 -10.31
CA ASN A 123 6.69 -5.36 -10.73
C ASN A 123 7.04 -5.99 -12.09
N PRO A 124 7.16 -5.21 -13.20
CA PRO A 124 7.50 -5.79 -14.48
C PRO A 124 8.93 -6.34 -14.54
N MET A 125 9.87 -5.77 -13.75
CA MET A 125 11.23 -6.30 -13.69
C MET A 125 11.26 -7.70 -13.08
N LEU A 126 10.59 -7.92 -11.94
CA LEU A 126 10.53 -9.26 -11.33
C LEU A 126 9.82 -10.26 -12.24
N ASN A 127 8.77 -9.83 -12.94
CA ASN A 127 8.11 -10.70 -13.92
C ASN A 127 9.10 -11.15 -15.01
N THR A 128 9.87 -10.22 -15.57
CA THR A 128 10.85 -10.48 -16.62
C THR A 128 12.00 -11.34 -16.12
N LEU A 129 12.55 -11.04 -14.94
CA LEU A 129 13.65 -11.80 -14.34
C LEU A 129 13.24 -13.24 -13.98
N GLY A 130 11.96 -13.47 -13.68
CA GLY A 130 11.36 -14.77 -13.49
C GLY A 130 11.11 -15.55 -14.79
N GLY A 131 11.35 -14.94 -15.95
CA GLY A 131 11.07 -15.56 -17.25
C GLY A 131 9.61 -15.47 -17.69
N GLY A 132 8.82 -14.57 -17.07
CA GLY A 132 7.40 -14.40 -17.34
C GLY A 132 6.50 -15.53 -16.79
N GLY A 133 5.20 -15.47 -17.11
CA GLY A 133 4.23 -16.49 -16.72
C GLY A 133 4.19 -16.78 -15.21
N ASN A 134 4.04 -18.04 -14.85
CA ASN A 134 3.88 -18.46 -13.45
C ASN A 134 5.12 -18.15 -12.58
N LYS A 135 6.33 -18.32 -13.12
CA LYS A 135 7.57 -18.03 -12.35
C LYS A 135 7.74 -16.54 -12.12
N GLY A 136 7.44 -15.69 -13.12
CA GLY A 136 7.44 -14.25 -12.98
C GLY A 136 6.42 -13.79 -11.92
N ASN A 137 5.22 -14.35 -11.97
CA ASN A 137 4.20 -14.09 -10.95
C ASN A 137 4.63 -14.52 -9.54
N GLN A 138 5.27 -15.67 -9.40
CA GLN A 138 5.82 -16.14 -8.10
C GLN A 138 6.81 -15.13 -7.52
N LEU A 139 7.73 -14.57 -8.33
CA LEU A 139 8.69 -13.56 -7.85
C LEU A 139 7.98 -12.26 -7.42
N ILE A 140 6.95 -11.84 -8.15
CA ILE A 140 6.13 -10.68 -7.75
C ILE A 140 5.43 -10.94 -6.41
N GLN A 141 4.84 -12.11 -6.22
CA GLN A 141 4.20 -12.50 -4.96
C GLN A 141 5.21 -12.54 -3.80
N PHE A 142 6.41 -13.03 -4.06
CA PHE A 142 7.48 -13.03 -3.05
C PHE A 142 7.90 -11.59 -2.70
N GLY A 143 8.03 -10.70 -3.69
CA GLY A 143 8.24 -9.28 -3.48
C GLY A 143 7.12 -8.64 -2.65
N GLY A 144 5.86 -8.97 -2.96
CA GLY A 144 4.69 -8.57 -2.17
C GLY A 144 4.73 -9.06 -0.72
N SER A 145 5.27 -10.25 -0.47
CA SER A 145 5.48 -10.76 0.90
C SER A 145 6.53 -9.95 1.65
N ILE A 146 7.63 -9.58 1.01
CA ILE A 146 8.66 -8.69 1.59
C ILE A 146 8.08 -7.29 1.87
N ASN A 147 7.25 -6.79 0.97
CA ASN A 147 6.49 -5.56 1.18
C ASN A 147 5.61 -5.65 2.44
N SER A 148 4.90 -6.76 2.65
CA SER A 148 4.09 -6.97 3.85
C SER A 148 4.92 -7.07 5.13
N ILE A 149 6.12 -7.66 5.09
CA ILE A 149 7.05 -7.66 6.23
C ILE A 149 7.44 -6.22 6.59
N ALA A 150 7.82 -5.41 5.60
CA ALA A 150 8.15 -4.01 5.84
C ALA A 150 6.95 -3.23 6.40
N ALA A 151 5.76 -3.42 5.83
CA ALA A 151 4.52 -2.80 6.31
C ALA A 151 4.16 -3.21 7.74
N THR A 152 4.49 -4.44 8.15
CA THR A 152 4.34 -4.93 9.54
C THR A 152 5.32 -4.23 10.48
N ILE A 153 6.58 -4.15 10.09
CA ILE A 153 7.65 -3.60 10.94
C ILE A 153 7.53 -2.09 11.08
N THR A 154 7.13 -1.37 10.02
CA THR A 154 7.14 0.10 9.99
C THR A 154 6.31 0.73 11.12
N PRO A 155 5.02 0.44 11.32
CA PRO A 155 4.25 1.08 12.39
C PRO A 155 4.77 0.71 13.77
N MET A 156 5.26 -0.53 13.97
CA MET A 156 5.87 -0.99 15.22
C MET A 156 7.16 -0.21 15.52
N LEU A 157 8.08 -0.18 14.56
CA LEU A 157 9.38 0.49 14.71
C LEU A 157 9.22 1.99 14.90
N VAL A 158 8.39 2.63 14.09
CA VAL A 158 8.16 4.08 14.17
C VAL A 158 7.44 4.42 15.47
N GLY A 159 6.43 3.64 15.89
CA GLY A 159 5.77 3.79 17.17
C GLY A 159 6.75 3.71 18.35
N TYR A 160 7.68 2.74 18.31
CA TYR A 160 8.75 2.59 19.31
C TYR A 160 9.73 3.78 19.30
N LEU A 161 10.22 4.19 18.14
CA LEU A 161 11.18 5.30 18.00
C LEU A 161 10.62 6.64 18.46
N MET A 162 9.30 6.83 18.39
CA MET A 162 8.63 8.04 18.86
C MET A 162 8.52 8.12 20.39
N GLY A 163 8.68 7.01 21.09
CA GLY A 163 8.63 6.93 22.56
C GLY A 163 7.24 7.21 23.17
N ALA A 164 7.20 7.43 24.49
CA ALA A 164 5.97 7.66 25.26
C ALA A 164 5.22 8.95 24.86
N GLU A 165 3.93 8.97 25.12
CA GLU A 165 2.96 9.96 24.61
C GLU A 165 3.21 11.43 24.98
N ALA A 166 3.82 11.70 26.12
CA ALA A 166 4.04 13.05 26.60
C ALA A 166 5.07 13.79 25.72
N GLY A 167 4.58 14.68 24.86
CA GLY A 167 5.44 15.57 24.07
C GLY A 167 5.83 15.04 22.68
N ARG A 168 4.97 14.27 22.00
CA ARG A 168 5.18 13.88 20.60
C ARG A 168 5.10 15.07 19.65
N THR A 169 6.22 15.33 18.99
CA THR A 169 6.38 16.33 17.94
C THR A 169 6.90 15.65 16.68
N ILE A 170 6.82 16.33 15.52
CA ILE A 170 7.41 15.83 14.27
C ILE A 170 8.89 15.51 14.44
N GLU A 171 9.62 16.28 15.27
CA GLU A 171 11.03 16.03 15.61
C GLU A 171 11.26 14.64 16.22
N LYS A 172 10.30 14.11 16.98
CA LYS A 172 10.37 12.76 17.55
C LYS A 172 10.33 11.66 16.49
N ALA A 173 9.84 11.97 15.28
CA ALA A 173 9.90 11.07 14.11
C ALA A 173 11.25 11.14 13.37
N ASN A 174 12.13 12.08 13.70
CA ASN A 174 13.42 12.25 13.02
C ASN A 174 14.25 10.95 12.94
N PRO A 175 14.35 10.09 13.97
CA PRO A 175 15.06 8.82 13.84
C PRO A 175 14.48 7.91 12.75
N ALA A 176 13.17 7.87 12.59
CA ALA A 176 12.52 7.08 11.54
C ALA A 176 12.72 7.70 10.15
N LEU A 177 12.69 9.03 10.05
CA LEU A 177 12.97 9.75 8.80
C LEU A 177 14.43 9.61 8.38
N PHE A 178 15.39 9.69 9.31
CA PHE A 178 16.81 9.41 9.04
C PHE A 178 17.05 7.97 8.60
N LEU A 179 16.36 7.01 9.22
CA LEU A 179 16.41 5.62 8.78
C LEU A 179 15.91 5.47 7.35
N ALA A 180 14.78 6.09 7.01
CA ALA A 180 14.25 6.09 5.65
C ALA A 180 15.22 6.72 4.64
N MET A 181 15.80 7.88 4.97
CA MET A 181 16.81 8.53 4.13
C MET A 181 18.05 7.63 3.96
N GLY A 182 18.51 6.98 5.03
CA GLY A 182 19.61 6.01 4.98
C GLY A 182 19.33 4.83 4.06
N ILE A 183 18.12 4.28 4.11
CA ILE A 183 17.67 3.20 3.21
C ILE A 183 17.70 3.68 1.75
N PHE A 184 17.20 4.88 1.45
CA PHE A 184 17.27 5.45 0.09
C PHE A 184 18.69 5.66 -0.38
N ALA A 185 19.57 6.23 0.45
CA ALA A 185 20.97 6.45 0.12
C ALA A 185 21.70 5.13 -0.16
N LEU A 186 21.51 4.13 0.69
CA LEU A 186 22.09 2.80 0.51
C LEU A 186 21.56 2.14 -0.77
N ALA A 187 20.26 2.19 -1.00
CA ALA A 187 19.63 1.64 -2.19
C ALA A 187 20.15 2.31 -3.47
N PHE A 188 20.36 3.63 -3.45
CA PHE A 188 20.94 4.37 -4.58
C PHE A 188 22.37 3.89 -4.88
N ILE A 189 23.22 3.83 -3.85
CA ILE A 189 24.62 3.40 -3.99
C ILE A 189 24.66 1.97 -4.56
N VAL A 190 23.95 1.03 -3.94
CA VAL A 190 23.95 -0.36 -4.40
C VAL A 190 23.44 -0.47 -5.83
N LEU A 191 22.30 0.16 -6.14
CA LEU A 191 21.69 0.12 -7.46
C LEU A 191 22.59 0.75 -8.54
N ALA A 192 23.36 1.79 -8.21
CA ALA A 192 24.30 2.42 -9.15
C ALA A 192 25.35 1.43 -9.67
N PHE A 193 25.79 0.48 -8.84
CA PHE A 193 26.79 -0.54 -9.21
C PHE A 193 26.16 -1.83 -9.78
N VAL A 194 24.91 -2.13 -9.48
CA VAL A 194 24.23 -3.34 -9.98
C VAL A 194 23.86 -3.18 -11.45
N LYS A 195 24.22 -4.16 -12.28
CA LYS A 195 23.78 -4.26 -13.69
C LYS A 195 22.37 -4.85 -13.73
N ILE A 196 21.40 -4.03 -14.11
CA ILE A 196 20.00 -4.47 -14.30
C ILE A 196 19.78 -4.71 -15.80
N PRO A 197 19.16 -5.83 -16.19
CA PRO A 197 18.74 -6.06 -17.57
C PRO A 197 17.73 -5.00 -18.02
N GLU A 198 17.79 -4.59 -19.28
CA GLU A 198 16.89 -3.58 -19.88
C GLU A 198 16.06 -4.23 -21.01
N PRO A 199 15.04 -5.07 -20.69
CA PRO A 199 14.37 -5.92 -21.68
C PRO A 199 13.47 -5.17 -22.66
N HIS A 200 13.11 -3.89 -22.39
CA HIS A 200 12.01 -3.21 -23.10
C HIS A 200 12.32 -1.75 -23.50
N ILE A 201 13.52 -1.45 -23.93
CA ILE A 201 13.76 -0.18 -24.65
C ILE A 201 13.24 -0.37 -26.08
N VAL A 202 12.01 0.09 -26.34
CA VAL A 202 11.43 0.05 -27.71
C VAL A 202 12.06 1.16 -28.55
N PRO A 203 12.74 0.83 -29.68
CA PRO A 203 13.21 1.85 -30.61
C PRO A 203 12.02 2.67 -31.13
N LYS A 204 12.22 4.00 -31.33
CA LYS A 204 11.20 4.97 -31.77
C LYS A 204 10.45 4.61 -33.09
N ALA A 205 10.89 3.60 -33.81
CA ALA A 205 10.43 3.28 -35.17
C ALA A 205 9.17 2.39 -35.25
N GLN A 206 8.54 1.98 -34.14
CA GLN A 206 7.35 1.13 -34.16
C GLN A 206 6.13 1.80 -33.54
N ILE A 207 5.80 3.02 -33.93
CA ILE A 207 4.49 3.59 -33.64
C ILE A 207 3.54 3.07 -34.74
N LYS A 208 2.89 1.94 -34.48
CA LYS A 208 1.78 1.44 -35.30
C LYS A 208 0.57 2.38 -35.20
N GLU A 209 -0.26 2.37 -36.27
CA GLU A 209 -1.53 3.09 -36.33
C GLU A 209 -2.31 3.05 -35.01
N LYS A 210 -2.97 4.17 -34.67
CA LYS A 210 -3.82 4.26 -33.48
C LYS A 210 -4.96 3.23 -33.57
N ASP A 211 -4.87 2.18 -32.76
CA ASP A 211 -6.00 1.26 -32.57
C ASP A 211 -7.19 2.05 -31.99
N PRO A 212 -8.39 1.97 -32.59
CA PRO A 212 -9.57 2.65 -32.08
C PRO A 212 -10.03 2.13 -30.71
N HIS A 213 -9.57 0.94 -30.30
CA HIS A 213 -9.89 0.32 -29.03
C HIS A 213 -8.71 0.43 -28.04
N GLY A 214 -9.04 0.39 -26.74
CA GLY A 214 -8.08 0.40 -25.66
C GLY A 214 -8.62 -0.34 -24.44
N PRO A 215 -7.87 -0.41 -23.33
CA PRO A 215 -8.34 -1.10 -22.11
C PRO A 215 -9.70 -0.60 -21.63
N MET A 216 -9.96 0.70 -21.77
CA MET A 216 -11.23 1.33 -21.36
C MET A 216 -12.43 0.94 -22.25
N SER A 217 -12.21 0.22 -23.34
CA SER A 217 -13.30 -0.35 -24.17
C SER A 217 -13.94 -1.59 -23.51
N PHE A 218 -13.31 -2.15 -22.47
CA PHE A 218 -13.77 -3.35 -21.77
C PHE A 218 -14.47 -2.98 -20.47
N ARG A 219 -15.76 -3.31 -20.34
CA ARG A 219 -16.57 -3.00 -19.15
C ARG A 219 -15.94 -3.58 -17.86
N HIS A 220 -15.51 -4.83 -17.89
CA HIS A 220 -14.93 -5.49 -16.72
C HIS A 220 -13.61 -4.83 -16.28
N PHE A 221 -12.85 -4.25 -17.21
CA PHE A 221 -11.66 -3.49 -16.90
C PHE A 221 -12.02 -2.15 -16.23
N ILE A 222 -12.99 -1.40 -16.76
CA ILE A 222 -13.45 -0.15 -16.14
C ILE A 222 -13.91 -0.39 -14.70
N LEU A 223 -14.76 -1.41 -14.48
CA LEU A 223 -15.22 -1.77 -13.15
C LEU A 223 -14.06 -2.27 -12.26
N GLY A 224 -13.05 -2.93 -12.86
CA GLY A 224 -11.84 -3.36 -12.18
C GLY A 224 -10.94 -2.20 -11.75
N THR A 225 -10.86 -1.13 -12.54
CA THR A 225 -10.12 0.09 -12.13
C THR A 225 -10.78 0.77 -10.93
N ILE A 226 -12.11 0.80 -10.87
CA ILE A 226 -12.83 1.26 -9.69
C ILE A 226 -12.60 0.31 -8.51
N ALA A 227 -12.58 -1.01 -8.75
CA ALA A 227 -12.34 -1.99 -7.69
C ALA A 227 -10.95 -1.85 -7.08
N ILE A 228 -9.90 -1.59 -7.86
CA ILE A 228 -8.57 -1.37 -7.33
C ILE A 228 -8.46 -0.05 -6.57
N PHE A 229 -9.09 1.01 -7.07
CA PHE A 229 -9.19 2.29 -6.37
C PHE A 229 -9.78 2.11 -4.97
N VAL A 230 -10.93 1.44 -4.90
CA VAL A 230 -11.64 1.15 -3.64
C VAL A 230 -10.82 0.22 -2.75
N TYR A 231 -10.20 -0.82 -3.33
CA TYR A 231 -9.39 -1.78 -2.58
C TYR A 231 -8.22 -1.12 -1.85
N VAL A 232 -7.43 -0.30 -2.55
CA VAL A 232 -6.27 0.36 -1.91
C VAL A 232 -6.73 1.29 -0.79
N GLY A 233 -7.89 1.93 -0.98
CA GLY A 233 -8.52 2.73 0.06
C GLY A 233 -8.93 1.92 1.29
N VAL A 234 -9.48 0.72 1.10
CA VAL A 234 -9.83 -0.22 2.19
C VAL A 234 -8.56 -0.73 2.89
N GLU A 235 -7.55 -1.13 2.12
CA GLU A 235 -6.27 -1.65 2.61
C GLU A 235 -5.58 -0.66 3.56
N ILE A 236 -5.62 0.64 3.25
CA ILE A 236 -5.02 1.70 4.06
C ILE A 236 -6.00 2.22 5.12
N GLY A 237 -7.28 2.36 4.80
CA GLY A 237 -8.28 2.97 5.67
C GLY A 237 -8.53 2.18 6.95
N ILE A 238 -8.60 0.84 6.86
CA ILE A 238 -8.84 0.00 8.04
C ILE A 238 -7.75 0.20 9.10
N PRO A 239 -6.45 -0.04 8.81
CA PRO A 239 -5.41 0.07 9.83
C PRO A 239 -5.13 1.52 10.25
N SER A 240 -5.25 2.50 9.36
CA SER A 240 -4.98 3.91 9.71
C SER A 240 -6.03 4.48 10.66
N THR A 241 -7.31 4.20 10.43
CA THR A 241 -8.39 4.63 11.33
C THR A 241 -8.37 3.86 12.64
N ALA A 242 -8.03 2.56 12.64
CA ALA A 242 -7.83 1.80 13.87
C ALA A 242 -6.66 2.38 14.72
N ASN A 243 -5.58 2.83 14.07
CA ASN A 243 -4.47 3.49 14.75
C ASN A 243 -4.91 4.81 15.42
N LEU A 244 -5.70 5.63 14.71
CA LEU A 244 -6.25 6.87 15.27
C LEU A 244 -7.21 6.57 16.44
N LEU A 245 -8.15 5.62 16.29
CA LEU A 245 -9.05 5.20 17.36
C LEU A 245 -8.27 4.84 18.64
N MET A 246 -7.21 4.03 18.50
CA MET A 246 -6.41 3.58 19.65
C MET A 246 -5.61 4.71 20.29
N THR A 247 -5.04 5.64 19.50
CA THR A 247 -4.06 6.61 19.99
C THR A 247 -4.61 7.98 20.33
N GLN A 248 -5.79 8.35 19.81
CA GLN A 248 -6.39 9.65 20.10
C GLN A 248 -6.90 9.74 21.55
N PRO A 249 -6.90 10.95 22.15
CA PRO A 249 -7.40 11.17 23.49
C PRO A 249 -8.88 10.76 23.66
N LEU A 250 -9.27 10.39 24.87
CA LEU A 250 -10.66 10.09 25.22
C LEU A 250 -11.61 11.26 24.90
N THR A 251 -11.14 12.50 25.04
CA THR A 251 -11.89 13.72 24.70
C THR A 251 -12.26 13.81 23.23
N ASN A 252 -11.50 13.12 22.36
CA ASN A 252 -11.72 13.08 20.92
C ASN A 252 -12.34 11.74 20.47
N GLY A 253 -12.91 10.97 21.39
CA GLY A 253 -13.53 9.67 21.10
C GLY A 253 -12.51 8.54 20.84
N GLY A 254 -11.22 8.73 21.15
CA GLY A 254 -10.18 7.72 21.08
C GLY A 254 -10.02 6.94 22.38
N LEU A 255 -9.04 6.05 22.45
CA LEU A 255 -8.77 5.18 23.58
C LEU A 255 -7.52 5.58 24.38
N ALA A 256 -6.80 6.62 23.97
CA ALA A 256 -5.57 7.13 24.55
C ALA A 256 -4.50 6.04 24.83
N MET A 257 -4.43 5.01 23.99
CA MET A 257 -3.46 3.93 24.10
C MET A 257 -2.06 4.40 23.66
N ASP A 258 -1.02 3.76 24.18
CA ASP A 258 0.36 4.01 23.76
C ASP A 258 0.55 3.71 22.26
N ALA A 259 1.33 4.54 21.54
CA ALA A 259 1.49 4.39 20.11
C ALA A 259 2.37 3.20 19.70
N ALA A 260 3.26 2.71 20.57
CA ALA A 260 4.00 1.48 20.28
C ALA A 260 3.05 0.28 20.34
N ILE A 261 2.12 0.28 21.29
CA ILE A 261 1.04 -0.71 21.39
C ILE A 261 0.14 -0.64 20.16
N ALA A 262 -0.39 0.54 19.85
CA ALA A 262 -1.24 0.75 18.68
C ALA A 262 -0.53 0.38 17.36
N GLY A 263 0.74 0.78 17.21
CA GLY A 263 1.57 0.42 16.07
C GLY A 263 1.78 -1.09 15.94
N SER A 264 1.93 -1.82 17.05
CA SER A 264 2.03 -3.29 17.05
C SER A 264 0.74 -3.96 16.63
N VAL A 265 -0.40 -3.47 17.13
CA VAL A 265 -1.73 -3.98 16.74
C VAL A 265 -1.97 -3.76 15.24
N VAL A 266 -1.67 -2.57 14.73
CA VAL A 266 -1.73 -2.26 13.29
C VAL A 266 -0.73 -3.12 12.50
N GLY A 267 0.48 -3.34 13.04
CA GLY A 267 1.47 -4.25 12.46
C GLY A 267 0.92 -5.68 12.27
N THR A 268 0.07 -6.13 13.21
CA THR A 268 -0.57 -7.44 13.11
C THR A 268 -1.52 -7.53 11.91
N TYR A 269 -2.21 -6.45 11.52
CA TYR A 269 -3.00 -6.42 10.27
C TYR A 269 -2.14 -6.75 9.05
N TRP A 270 -0.97 -6.15 8.94
CA TRP A 270 -0.04 -6.38 7.84
C TRP A 270 0.61 -7.77 7.90
N LEU A 271 0.85 -8.29 9.11
CA LEU A 271 1.31 -9.67 9.31
C LEU A 271 0.25 -10.68 8.85
N LEU A 272 -1.01 -10.47 9.20
CA LEU A 272 -2.11 -11.30 8.72
C LEU A 272 -2.29 -11.20 7.21
N MET A 273 -2.03 -10.04 6.62
CA MET A 273 -2.00 -9.89 5.16
C MET A 273 -0.86 -10.71 4.54
N LEU A 274 0.34 -10.75 5.15
CA LEU A 274 1.42 -11.63 4.71
C LEU A 274 0.99 -13.10 4.72
N VAL A 275 0.43 -13.56 5.84
CA VAL A 275 -0.09 -14.94 5.98
C VAL A 275 -1.14 -15.24 4.92
N GLY A 276 -2.09 -14.32 4.74
CA GLY A 276 -3.14 -14.47 3.74
C GLY A 276 -2.61 -14.51 2.29
N ARG A 277 -1.57 -13.74 1.96
CA ARG A 277 -0.89 -13.81 0.65
C ARG A 277 -0.22 -15.17 0.41
N LEU A 278 0.44 -15.73 1.42
CA LEU A 278 1.05 -17.05 1.34
C LEU A 278 -0.01 -18.15 1.17
N LEU A 279 -1.08 -18.10 1.97
CA LEU A 279 -2.21 -19.02 1.83
C LEU A 279 -2.90 -18.88 0.47
N GLY A 280 -3.12 -17.64 0.04
CA GLY A 280 -3.72 -17.30 -1.25
C GLY A 280 -2.90 -17.79 -2.44
N ALA A 281 -1.57 -17.80 -2.36
CA ALA A 281 -0.70 -18.35 -3.39
C ALA A 281 -0.89 -19.88 -3.55
N VAL A 282 -1.08 -20.60 -2.45
CA VAL A 282 -1.33 -22.04 -2.46
C VAL A 282 -2.75 -22.36 -2.94
N VAL A 283 -3.75 -21.64 -2.42
CA VAL A 283 -5.16 -21.84 -2.74
C VAL A 283 -5.48 -21.39 -4.16
N GLY A 284 -4.87 -20.29 -4.61
CA GLY A 284 -5.09 -19.68 -5.92
C GLY A 284 -4.66 -20.57 -7.10
N ALA A 285 -3.83 -21.59 -6.85
CA ALA A 285 -3.52 -22.61 -7.85
C ALA A 285 -4.74 -23.51 -8.19
N LYS A 286 -5.73 -23.60 -7.29
CA LYS A 286 -6.89 -24.50 -7.38
C LYS A 286 -8.23 -23.76 -7.43
N VAL A 287 -8.27 -22.50 -6.99
CA VAL A 287 -9.50 -21.71 -6.81
C VAL A 287 -9.44 -20.47 -7.71
N SER A 288 -10.53 -20.17 -8.40
CA SER A 288 -10.60 -18.99 -9.27
C SER A 288 -10.52 -17.69 -8.48
N SER A 289 -9.89 -16.67 -9.07
CA SER A 289 -9.81 -15.31 -8.48
C SER A 289 -11.19 -14.75 -8.12
N ARG A 290 -12.23 -15.07 -8.91
CA ARG A 290 -13.62 -14.66 -8.66
C ARG A 290 -14.16 -15.26 -7.35
N LEU A 291 -13.98 -16.58 -7.16
CA LEU A 291 -14.46 -17.25 -5.94
C LEU A 291 -13.67 -16.78 -4.72
N MET A 292 -12.33 -16.71 -4.82
CA MET A 292 -11.50 -16.21 -3.74
C MET A 292 -11.93 -14.81 -3.30
N MET A 293 -12.05 -13.88 -4.25
CA MET A 293 -12.45 -12.51 -3.96
C MET A 293 -13.86 -12.43 -3.38
N GLY A 294 -14.80 -13.24 -3.88
CA GLY A 294 -16.17 -13.31 -3.35
C GLY A 294 -16.18 -13.75 -1.89
N VAL A 295 -15.46 -14.81 -1.55
CA VAL A 295 -15.37 -15.34 -0.18
C VAL A 295 -14.72 -14.33 0.77
N VAL A 296 -13.55 -13.79 0.42
CA VAL A 296 -12.86 -12.86 1.33
C VAL A 296 -13.59 -11.53 1.48
N SER A 297 -14.28 -11.03 0.44
CA SER A 297 -15.10 -9.83 0.55
C SER A 297 -16.31 -10.04 1.46
N SER A 298 -16.99 -11.20 1.34
CA SER A 298 -18.10 -11.55 2.23
C SER A 298 -17.63 -11.67 3.68
N LEU A 299 -16.50 -12.33 3.93
CA LEU A 299 -15.93 -12.48 5.26
C LEU A 299 -15.49 -11.13 5.85
N ALA A 300 -14.90 -10.25 5.04
CA ALA A 300 -14.54 -8.89 5.47
C ALA A 300 -15.75 -8.08 5.88
N ILE A 301 -16.86 -8.15 5.13
CA ILE A 301 -18.12 -7.48 5.51
C ILE A 301 -18.60 -8.01 6.88
N VAL A 302 -18.57 -9.32 7.09
CA VAL A 302 -18.99 -9.92 8.37
C VAL A 302 -18.11 -9.40 9.53
N PHE A 303 -16.78 -9.39 9.36
CA PHE A 303 -15.86 -8.88 10.38
C PHE A 303 -16.10 -7.39 10.68
N LEU A 304 -16.25 -6.57 9.63
CA LEU A 304 -16.53 -5.14 9.78
C LEU A 304 -17.86 -4.88 10.50
N VAL A 305 -18.91 -5.59 10.12
CA VAL A 305 -20.22 -5.45 10.77
C VAL A 305 -20.15 -5.87 12.24
N ILE A 306 -19.51 -7.00 12.56
CA ILE A 306 -19.30 -7.41 13.95
C ILE A 306 -18.53 -6.32 14.70
N ALA A 307 -17.44 -5.79 14.13
CA ALA A 307 -16.63 -4.76 14.76
C ALA A 307 -17.41 -3.47 15.03
N ILE A 308 -18.28 -3.05 14.11
CA ILE A 308 -19.11 -1.83 14.27
C ILE A 308 -20.12 -1.97 15.42
N PHE A 309 -20.70 -3.15 15.59
CA PHE A 309 -21.69 -3.39 16.64
C PHE A 309 -21.10 -3.91 17.95
N CYS A 310 -19.80 -4.24 17.97
CA CYS A 310 -19.13 -4.72 19.17
C CYS A 310 -18.85 -3.57 20.14
N PRO A 311 -19.28 -3.66 21.42
CA PRO A 311 -18.94 -2.66 22.42
C PRO A 311 -17.43 -2.52 22.65
N LEU A 312 -16.95 -1.29 22.86
CA LEU A 312 -15.52 -1.00 23.03
C LEU A 312 -14.98 -1.47 24.39
N ASP A 313 -15.81 -1.69 25.38
CA ASP A 313 -15.48 -2.22 26.70
C ASP A 313 -15.19 -3.74 26.67
N LEU A 314 -15.66 -4.44 25.65
CA LEU A 314 -15.34 -5.84 25.44
C LEU A 314 -13.93 -5.97 24.86
N THR A 315 -12.98 -6.48 25.65
CA THR A 315 -11.56 -6.53 25.30
C THR A 315 -11.05 -7.95 25.08
N VAL A 316 -9.94 -8.05 24.35
CA VAL A 316 -9.19 -9.28 24.10
C VAL A 316 -7.70 -9.02 24.26
N SER A 317 -6.96 -10.03 24.73
CA SER A 317 -5.51 -9.93 24.87
C SER A 317 -4.84 -10.13 23.50
N MET A 318 -4.05 -9.14 23.07
CA MET A 318 -3.23 -9.22 21.86
C MET A 318 -1.74 -9.00 22.21
N PRO A 319 -0.80 -9.70 21.53
CA PRO A 319 0.61 -9.43 21.70
C PRO A 319 0.95 -8.07 21.10
N ALA A 320 1.56 -7.19 21.89
CA ALA A 320 2.00 -5.88 21.45
C ALA A 320 3.38 -5.55 22.01
N MET A 321 4.14 -4.73 21.29
CA MET A 321 5.42 -4.22 21.72
C MET A 321 5.20 -3.07 22.71
N GLN A 322 5.97 -3.09 23.81
CA GLN A 322 5.93 -2.02 24.80
C GLN A 322 7.07 -1.03 24.57
N SER A 323 6.81 0.25 24.86
CA SER A 323 7.81 1.32 24.76
C SER A 323 8.67 1.43 26.02
N GLU A 324 8.19 0.94 27.16
CA GLU A 324 8.93 1.00 28.44
C GLU A 324 9.76 -0.28 28.65
N GLY A 325 11.04 -0.13 28.96
CA GLY A 325 11.92 -1.23 29.32
C GLY A 325 12.65 -1.93 28.16
N GLY A 326 12.63 -1.38 26.94
CA GLY A 326 13.31 -1.95 25.78
C GLY A 326 12.40 -2.79 24.88
N PHE A 327 12.99 -3.55 23.93
CA PHE A 327 12.23 -4.42 23.01
C PHE A 327 11.62 -5.60 23.80
N SER A 328 10.39 -5.43 24.25
CA SER A 328 9.63 -6.49 24.92
C SER A 328 8.23 -6.59 24.33
N PHE A 329 7.70 -7.81 24.26
CA PHE A 329 6.32 -8.09 23.90
C PHE A 329 5.53 -8.48 25.14
N ALA A 330 4.36 -7.89 25.31
CA ALA A 330 3.43 -8.27 26.37
C ALA A 330 2.02 -8.46 25.78
N LEU A 331 1.17 -9.17 26.51
CA LEU A 331 -0.24 -9.25 26.19
C LEU A 331 -0.95 -7.99 26.71
N VAL A 332 -1.53 -7.23 25.80
CA VAL A 332 -2.23 -5.99 26.07
C VAL A 332 -3.71 -6.16 25.75
N GLN A 333 -4.57 -5.58 26.58
CA GLN A 333 -6.01 -5.57 26.37
C GLN A 333 -6.33 -4.54 25.29
N VAL A 334 -6.96 -5.01 24.20
CA VAL A 334 -7.48 -4.15 23.12
C VAL A 334 -8.97 -4.43 22.92
N PRO A 335 -9.76 -3.46 22.45
CA PRO A 335 -11.17 -3.72 22.14
C PRO A 335 -11.32 -4.85 21.13
N LEU A 336 -12.31 -5.70 21.34
CA LEU A 336 -12.62 -6.81 20.44
C LEU A 336 -12.95 -6.31 19.03
N SER A 337 -13.57 -5.12 18.90
CA SER A 337 -13.80 -4.46 17.62
C SER A 337 -12.50 -4.25 16.83
N VAL A 338 -11.43 -3.80 17.50
CA VAL A 338 -10.10 -3.60 16.89
C VAL A 338 -9.53 -4.93 16.39
N MET A 339 -9.70 -6.02 17.13
CA MET A 339 -9.28 -7.35 16.66
C MET A 339 -9.96 -7.72 15.33
N PHE A 340 -11.26 -7.46 15.18
CA PHE A 340 -11.98 -7.74 13.94
C PHE A 340 -11.50 -6.85 12.78
N PHE A 341 -11.14 -5.58 13.03
CA PHE A 341 -10.50 -4.73 12.02
C PHE A 341 -9.15 -5.31 11.60
N VAL A 342 -8.35 -5.79 12.54
CA VAL A 342 -7.05 -6.42 12.26
C VAL A 342 -7.21 -7.73 11.47
N LEU A 343 -8.23 -8.55 11.77
CA LEU A 343 -8.53 -9.78 11.03
C LEU A 343 -8.90 -9.51 9.56
N CYS A 344 -9.40 -8.33 9.21
CA CYS A 344 -9.61 -7.94 7.82
C CYS A 344 -8.32 -7.98 6.97
N GLY A 345 -7.13 -7.94 7.60
CA GLY A 345 -5.85 -8.12 6.91
C GLY A 345 -5.76 -9.46 6.16
N LEU A 346 -6.30 -10.54 6.71
CA LEU A 346 -6.41 -11.82 5.99
C LEU A 346 -7.29 -11.70 4.74
N CYS A 347 -8.40 -10.96 4.84
CA CYS A 347 -9.35 -10.81 3.74
C CYS A 347 -8.77 -9.94 2.62
N THR A 348 -8.14 -8.83 2.95
CA THR A 348 -7.54 -7.90 1.97
C THR A 348 -6.34 -8.49 1.24
N SER A 349 -5.69 -9.49 1.82
CA SER A 349 -4.43 -10.07 1.34
C SER A 349 -4.43 -10.54 -0.12
N VAL A 350 -5.51 -11.19 -0.56
CA VAL A 350 -5.63 -11.79 -1.91
C VAL A 350 -6.39 -10.90 -2.90
N MET A 351 -6.95 -9.77 -2.44
CA MET A 351 -7.84 -8.94 -3.25
C MET A 351 -7.09 -8.24 -4.39
N TRP A 352 -5.88 -7.68 -4.14
CA TRP A 352 -5.08 -7.01 -5.19
C TRP A 352 -4.88 -7.90 -6.41
N GLY A 353 -4.30 -9.08 -6.21
CA GLY A 353 -4.03 -10.03 -7.31
C GLY A 353 -5.30 -10.51 -7.98
N SER A 354 -6.37 -10.76 -7.21
CA SER A 354 -7.65 -11.19 -7.75
C SER A 354 -8.31 -10.11 -8.61
N ILE A 355 -8.31 -8.85 -8.15
CA ILE A 355 -8.85 -7.72 -8.92
C ILE A 355 -8.06 -7.53 -10.21
N PHE A 356 -6.72 -7.55 -10.13
CA PHE A 356 -5.86 -7.39 -11.29
C PHE A 356 -6.13 -8.49 -12.32
N ASN A 357 -6.08 -9.75 -11.91
CA ASN A 357 -6.31 -10.90 -12.80
C ASN A 357 -7.68 -10.82 -13.50
N LEU A 358 -8.74 -10.49 -12.76
CA LEU A 358 -10.09 -10.35 -13.32
C LEU A 358 -10.23 -9.14 -14.24
N ALA A 359 -9.52 -8.05 -13.95
CA ALA A 359 -9.57 -6.84 -14.76
C ALA A 359 -8.84 -6.99 -16.10
N VAL A 360 -7.73 -7.74 -16.14
CA VAL A 360 -6.94 -7.92 -17.36
C VAL A 360 -7.35 -9.17 -18.16
N GLU A 361 -8.31 -9.95 -17.67
CA GLU A 361 -8.77 -11.17 -18.31
C GLU A 361 -9.28 -10.88 -19.73
N GLY A 362 -8.65 -11.50 -20.75
CA GLY A 362 -9.04 -11.34 -22.16
C GLY A 362 -8.68 -9.99 -22.80
N LEU A 363 -7.81 -9.18 -22.19
CA LEU A 363 -7.35 -7.92 -22.78
C LEU A 363 -6.23 -8.09 -23.83
N GLY A 364 -5.53 -9.22 -23.86
CA GLY A 364 -4.46 -9.51 -24.83
C GLY A 364 -3.45 -8.35 -24.97
N LYS A 365 -3.31 -7.81 -26.18
CA LYS A 365 -2.38 -6.70 -26.49
C LYS A 365 -2.58 -5.42 -25.67
N TYR A 366 -3.75 -5.22 -25.07
CA TYR A 366 -4.05 -4.03 -24.25
C TYR A 366 -3.58 -4.15 -22.79
N THR A 367 -3.12 -5.34 -22.36
CA THR A 367 -2.75 -5.60 -20.96
C THR A 367 -1.66 -4.66 -20.45
N ALA A 368 -0.67 -4.32 -21.27
CA ALA A 368 0.40 -3.40 -20.87
C ALA A 368 -0.12 -1.98 -20.57
N ALA A 369 -1.02 -1.47 -21.41
CA ALA A 369 -1.64 -0.16 -21.20
C ALA A 369 -2.61 -0.18 -20.00
N ALA A 370 -3.32 -1.31 -19.81
CA ALA A 370 -4.18 -1.56 -18.66
C ALA A 370 -3.41 -1.46 -17.35
N SER A 371 -2.22 -2.07 -17.27
CA SER A 371 -1.38 -2.04 -16.06
C SER A 371 -0.97 -0.62 -15.66
N GLY A 372 -0.66 0.25 -16.64
CA GLY A 372 -0.36 1.67 -16.37
C GLY A 372 -1.55 2.43 -15.77
N LEU A 373 -2.75 2.22 -16.33
CA LEU A 373 -3.98 2.82 -15.80
C LEU A 373 -4.33 2.30 -14.41
N PHE A 374 -4.01 1.04 -14.13
CA PHE A 374 -4.16 0.46 -12.80
C PHE A 374 -3.35 1.21 -11.75
N MET A 375 -2.10 1.58 -12.06
CA MET A 375 -1.24 2.34 -11.13
C MET A 375 -1.78 3.75 -10.84
N VAL A 376 -2.43 4.39 -11.80
CA VAL A 376 -3.12 5.68 -11.55
C VAL A 376 -4.19 5.53 -10.47
N MET A 377 -4.95 4.44 -10.49
CA MET A 377 -6.07 4.19 -9.57
C MET A 377 -5.63 3.84 -8.14
N VAL A 378 -4.35 3.60 -7.90
CA VAL A 378 -3.77 3.42 -6.54
C VAL A 378 -3.96 4.67 -5.68
N CYS A 379 -4.24 5.84 -6.28
CA CYS A 379 -4.61 7.07 -5.55
C CYS A 379 -5.81 6.90 -4.61
N GLY A 380 -6.63 5.86 -4.78
CA GLY A 380 -7.70 5.49 -3.85
C GLY A 380 -7.23 5.29 -2.41
N GLY A 381 -5.96 4.86 -2.22
CA GLY A 381 -5.33 4.73 -0.90
C GLY A 381 -5.19 6.04 -0.11
N GLY A 382 -5.29 7.18 -0.78
CA GLY A 382 -5.36 8.48 -0.11
C GLY A 382 -6.79 8.99 0.03
N ILE A 383 -7.61 8.78 -0.99
CA ILE A 383 -8.95 9.38 -1.07
C ILE A 383 -9.93 8.73 -0.09
N LEU A 384 -9.97 7.40 -0.03
CA LEU A 384 -10.94 6.71 0.82
C LEU A 384 -10.66 6.90 2.33
N PRO A 385 -9.40 6.81 2.83
CA PRO A 385 -9.10 7.15 4.22
C PRO A 385 -9.44 8.60 4.57
N LEU A 386 -9.28 9.53 3.62
CA LEU A 386 -9.67 10.93 3.80
C LEU A 386 -11.19 11.06 3.99
N ILE A 387 -11.99 10.38 3.17
CA ILE A 387 -13.44 10.31 3.32
C ILE A 387 -13.81 9.67 4.67
N GLN A 388 -13.13 8.59 5.05
CA GLN A 388 -13.36 7.92 6.33
C GLN A 388 -13.04 8.85 7.51
N GLY A 389 -11.93 9.59 7.45
CA GLY A 389 -11.57 10.60 8.45
C GLY A 389 -12.62 11.72 8.56
N PHE A 390 -13.13 12.21 7.41
CA PHE A 390 -14.21 13.20 7.41
C PHE A 390 -15.50 12.66 8.07
N VAL A 391 -15.87 11.41 7.80
CA VAL A 391 -17.04 10.79 8.45
C VAL A 391 -16.77 10.62 9.94
N ALA A 392 -15.55 10.22 10.35
CA ALA A 392 -15.19 10.11 11.76
C ALA A 392 -15.31 11.44 12.52
N ASP A 393 -14.95 12.57 11.87
CA ASP A 393 -15.09 13.91 12.44
C ASP A 393 -16.58 14.33 12.62
N LYS A 394 -17.49 13.77 11.83
CA LYS A 394 -18.92 14.08 11.88
C LYS A 394 -19.72 13.13 12.75
N THR A 395 -19.19 11.95 13.01
CA THR A 395 -19.85 10.89 13.77
C THR A 395 -18.92 10.40 14.89
N ASP A 396 -18.24 9.30 14.65
CA ASP A 396 -17.21 8.68 15.49
C ASP A 396 -16.35 7.72 14.67
N TYR A 397 -15.24 7.21 15.25
CA TYR A 397 -14.33 6.30 14.58
C TYR A 397 -15.01 5.01 14.10
N ILE A 398 -15.86 4.41 14.93
CA ILE A 398 -16.50 3.13 14.63
C ILE A 398 -17.51 3.31 13.49
N SER A 399 -18.35 4.36 13.57
CA SER A 399 -19.33 4.67 12.53
C SER A 399 -18.68 4.97 11.19
N SER A 400 -17.44 5.49 11.17
CA SER A 400 -16.71 5.76 9.92
C SER A 400 -16.40 4.49 9.11
N TYR A 401 -16.39 3.31 9.76
CA TYR A 401 -16.17 2.04 9.07
C TYR A 401 -17.31 1.62 8.13
N TRP A 402 -18.48 2.27 8.20
CA TRP A 402 -19.50 2.08 7.17
C TRP A 402 -19.02 2.49 5.77
N VAL A 403 -18.13 3.46 5.67
CA VAL A 403 -17.45 3.81 4.40
C VAL A 403 -16.71 2.59 3.85
N ILE A 404 -16.00 1.87 4.71
CA ILE A 404 -15.26 0.65 4.34
C ILE A 404 -16.22 -0.49 3.99
N VAL A 405 -17.32 -0.66 4.72
CA VAL A 405 -18.34 -1.69 4.41
C VAL A 405 -18.90 -1.48 3.00
N VAL A 406 -19.27 -0.24 2.63
CA VAL A 406 -19.77 0.09 1.28
C VAL A 406 -18.70 -0.21 0.23
N ALA A 407 -17.45 0.13 0.52
CA ALA A 407 -16.32 -0.13 -0.36
C ALA A 407 -16.09 -1.64 -0.59
N VAL A 408 -16.15 -2.46 0.46
CA VAL A 408 -16.01 -3.92 0.35
C VAL A 408 -17.22 -4.54 -0.35
N ALA A 409 -18.42 -3.99 -0.13
CA ALA A 409 -19.63 -4.42 -0.86
C ALA A 409 -19.49 -4.19 -2.38
N TYR A 410 -18.87 -3.07 -2.79
CA TYR A 410 -18.54 -2.86 -4.20
C TYR A 410 -17.56 -3.92 -4.72
N MET A 411 -16.54 -4.29 -3.94
CA MET A 411 -15.59 -5.34 -4.34
C MET A 411 -16.30 -6.71 -4.48
N LEU A 412 -17.25 -7.02 -3.59
CA LEU A 412 -18.08 -8.22 -3.71
C LEU A 412 -18.94 -8.18 -4.98
N PHE A 413 -19.59 -7.05 -5.27
CA PHE A 413 -20.30 -6.85 -6.55
C PHE A 413 -19.38 -7.07 -7.76
N TYR A 414 -18.17 -6.50 -7.73
CA TYR A 414 -17.20 -6.70 -8.79
C TYR A 414 -16.83 -8.19 -8.97
N ALA A 415 -16.57 -8.90 -7.88
CA ALA A 415 -16.26 -10.32 -7.92
C ALA A 415 -17.39 -11.14 -8.58
N LEU A 416 -18.65 -10.92 -8.19
CA LEU A 416 -19.76 -11.75 -8.58
C LEU A 416 -20.32 -11.39 -9.99
N ILE A 417 -20.36 -10.10 -10.32
CA ILE A 417 -21.07 -9.56 -11.51
C ILE A 417 -20.13 -8.75 -12.40
N GLY A 418 -19.41 -7.77 -11.82
CA GLY A 418 -18.68 -6.76 -12.57
C GLY A 418 -17.48 -7.30 -13.35
N SER A 419 -16.87 -8.37 -12.89
CA SER A 419 -15.66 -8.98 -13.47
C SER A 419 -15.92 -9.82 -14.74
N LYS A 420 -17.18 -10.02 -15.14
CA LYS A 420 -17.49 -10.80 -16.33
C LYS A 420 -17.13 -10.01 -17.59
N ASN A 421 -16.28 -10.60 -18.45
CA ASN A 421 -15.99 -10.04 -19.77
C ASN A 421 -17.20 -10.21 -20.70
N VAL A 422 -17.85 -9.10 -21.01
CA VAL A 422 -19.00 -9.03 -21.94
C VAL A 422 -18.61 -8.51 -23.33
N ASN A 423 -17.39 -8.00 -23.48
CA ASN A 423 -16.91 -7.36 -24.72
C ASN A 423 -16.09 -8.32 -25.58
N LYS A 424 -16.66 -9.50 -25.89
CA LYS A 424 -15.98 -10.59 -26.63
C LYS A 424 -15.75 -10.29 -28.10
N ASN A 425 -16.37 -9.23 -28.64
CA ASN A 425 -16.29 -8.86 -30.06
C ASN A 425 -15.05 -8.01 -30.39
N ILE A 426 -14.26 -7.58 -29.39
CA ILE A 426 -13.04 -6.79 -29.59
C ILE A 426 -11.88 -7.76 -29.81
N VAL A 427 -11.18 -7.61 -30.93
CA VAL A 427 -10.01 -8.44 -31.28
C VAL A 427 -8.84 -8.01 -30.36
N THR A 428 -8.28 -8.97 -29.63
CA THR A 428 -7.24 -8.76 -28.63
C THR A 428 -5.90 -9.41 -28.97
N ASP A 429 -5.83 -10.09 -30.12
CA ASP A 429 -4.63 -10.77 -30.63
C ASP A 429 -3.66 -9.79 -31.30
#